data_4858cc9f883c60f7cc52762e51d37546
#
_entry.id   4858cc9f883c60f7cc52762e51d37546
#
_cell.length_a   1.000
_cell.length_b   1.000
_cell.length_c   1.000
_cell.angle_alpha   90.00
_cell.angle_beta   90.00
_cell.angle_gamma   90.00
#
_symmetry.space_group_name_H-M   'P 1'
#
loop_
_entity.id
_entity.type
_entity.pdbx_description
1 polymer ?
#
loop_
_entity_poly.entity_id
_entity_poly.type
_entity_poly.pdbx_seq_one_letter_code
_entity_poly.pdbx_strand_id
1 'polypeptide(L)'
;MKAFPKSDVPQKATKAVSLAPNVTSVIELDLNRYLTPPKSWIVPLIRPKNPVEHSAKIYDFNSLLSLQNTKLDFDDVEEDRVAAYFHTGGTTGMPKVAQHTYSGMIYNGWLGHELLFTEEDNVICPLPLFHVFACHVILMAMVSSGAHVVFPTPQGYRGDGVFDNFWKLIERWQITFVITVPTAISALMQRPVDADISSVKTSFSGSAPLPLELFRRFEEASGVTIVEGYGLTEATCLVSCNPVEGEKKVGSVGLKFPYTDIKIIKSEKGNLVECKTDEVGEICISNPGVYAGNTYTEADKNADLYYKKKYLRTGDLGRKDSDEYLWITGRAKDLIIRGGHNIDPAIVEEALLGHEAIAFAGAIGQPDQHSGELPCVYVELVGGATVTPEELDQFCKENVKEPGALPKHIEILEELPKTAVGKVFKPDLRMRAIKRVFSETLDSSGVNASITSVDDDKKLGLVANISSNEDDDTINQILGDFTIPWQRASN
;
A
#
# COMPACT_ATOMS: atom_id res chain seq x y z
N MET A 1 14.79 -0.40 -29.33
CA MET A 1 15.68 0.06 -28.26
C MET A 1 14.95 1.17 -27.50
N LYS A 2 14.07 0.82 -26.53
CA LYS A 2 13.44 1.83 -25.68
C LYS A 2 14.49 2.33 -24.71
N ALA A 3 14.72 3.63 -24.74
CA ALA A 3 15.67 4.30 -23.85
C ALA A 3 15.32 3.97 -22.39
N PHE A 4 16.32 3.70 -21.58
CA PHE A 4 16.17 3.67 -20.12
C PHE A 4 15.45 4.95 -19.70
N PRO A 5 14.43 4.88 -18.82
CA PRO A 5 13.78 6.08 -18.36
C PRO A 5 14.87 7.01 -17.81
N LYS A 6 14.80 8.28 -18.19
CA LYS A 6 15.65 9.34 -17.60
C LYS A 6 15.39 9.26 -16.11
N SER A 7 16.25 8.58 -15.36
CA SER A 7 16.05 8.47 -13.92
C SER A 7 16.33 9.83 -13.32
N ASP A 8 15.30 10.53 -12.87
CA ASP A 8 15.42 11.76 -12.08
C ASP A 8 16.05 11.51 -10.69
N VAL A 9 16.41 10.26 -10.39
CA VAL A 9 16.96 9.87 -9.09
C VAL A 9 18.20 10.66 -8.71
N PRO A 10 19.23 10.84 -9.56
CA PRO A 10 20.39 11.66 -9.19
C PRO A 10 20.01 13.12 -8.91
N GLN A 11 19.13 13.71 -9.72
CA GLN A 11 18.69 15.10 -9.51
C GLN A 11 17.84 15.25 -8.24
N LYS A 12 16.95 14.33 -7.97
CA LYS A 12 16.14 14.31 -6.73
C LYS A 12 17.01 14.11 -5.50
N ALA A 13 17.98 13.19 -5.55
CA ALA A 13 18.92 12.95 -4.46
C ALA A 13 19.79 14.18 -4.18
N THR A 14 20.41 14.77 -5.21
CA THR A 14 21.25 15.97 -5.04
C THR A 14 20.44 17.17 -4.57
N LYS A 15 19.18 17.33 -5.05
CA LYS A 15 18.26 18.35 -4.52
C LYS A 15 17.93 18.10 -3.05
N ALA A 16 17.67 16.87 -2.65
CA ALA A 16 17.45 16.54 -1.23
C ALA A 16 18.66 16.87 -0.38
N VAL A 17 19.88 16.53 -0.85
CA VAL A 17 21.14 16.88 -0.16
C VAL A 17 21.32 18.38 -0.04
N SER A 18 20.99 19.17 -1.07
CA SER A 18 21.08 20.63 -1.01
C SER A 18 20.15 21.27 0.03
N LEU A 19 19.05 20.58 0.36
CA LEU A 19 18.09 20.99 1.40
C LEU A 19 18.43 20.44 2.80
N ALA A 20 19.47 19.63 2.92
CA ALA A 20 19.88 18.97 4.16
C ALA A 20 21.30 19.43 4.58
N PRO A 21 21.43 20.59 5.24
CA PRO A 21 22.75 21.20 5.53
C PRO A 21 23.65 20.34 6.44
N ASN A 22 23.07 19.38 7.15
CA ASN A 22 23.82 18.46 8.02
C ASN A 22 24.40 17.26 7.25
N VAL A 23 24.06 17.08 5.98
CA VAL A 23 24.66 16.03 5.14
C VAL A 23 26.01 16.51 4.63
N THR A 24 27.07 15.94 5.14
CA THR A 24 28.46 16.29 4.79
C THR A 24 29.08 15.36 3.75
N SER A 25 28.49 14.17 3.55
CA SER A 25 29.03 13.13 2.67
C SER A 25 27.91 12.46 1.88
N VAL A 26 28.17 12.21 0.61
CA VAL A 26 27.32 11.43 -0.29
C VAL A 26 28.15 10.29 -0.84
N ILE A 27 27.65 9.06 -0.72
CA ILE A 27 28.30 7.87 -1.28
C ILE A 27 27.52 7.45 -2.52
N GLU A 28 28.16 7.49 -3.67
CA GLU A 28 27.56 7.08 -4.95
C GLU A 28 27.88 5.61 -5.25
N LEU A 29 26.83 4.85 -5.59
CA LEU A 29 26.93 3.48 -6.05
C LEU A 29 26.67 3.44 -7.56
N ASP A 30 27.71 3.08 -8.33
CA ASP A 30 27.59 2.96 -9.79
C ASP A 30 27.15 1.55 -10.20
N LEU A 31 25.87 1.44 -10.60
CA LEU A 31 25.29 0.18 -11.08
C LEU A 31 25.90 -0.28 -12.44
N ASN A 32 26.62 0.60 -13.14
CA ASN A 32 27.25 0.25 -14.43
C ASN A 32 28.22 -0.93 -14.31
N ARG A 33 28.83 -1.11 -13.14
CA ARG A 33 29.75 -2.24 -12.84
C ARG A 33 29.08 -3.63 -13.00
N TYR A 34 27.76 -3.69 -12.91
CA TYR A 34 26.99 -4.94 -13.03
C TYR A 34 26.44 -5.15 -14.44
N LEU A 35 26.68 -4.19 -15.35
CA LEU A 35 26.23 -4.30 -16.73
C LEU A 35 27.33 -4.95 -17.59
N THR A 36 26.89 -5.81 -18.50
CA THR A 36 27.78 -6.41 -19.51
C THR A 36 27.80 -5.57 -20.80
N PRO A 37 28.85 -5.65 -21.62
CA PRO A 37 28.87 -5.04 -22.95
C PRO A 37 27.69 -5.51 -23.82
N PRO A 38 27.12 -4.64 -24.68
CA PRO A 38 27.52 -3.25 -24.91
C PRO A 38 26.91 -2.24 -23.93
N LYS A 39 26.02 -2.66 -22.99
CA LYS A 39 25.33 -1.76 -22.07
C LYS A 39 26.29 -1.00 -21.18
N SER A 40 27.32 -1.67 -20.64
CA SER A 40 28.34 -1.04 -19.79
C SER A 40 29.13 0.08 -20.48
N TRP A 41 29.21 0.06 -21.81
CA TRP A 41 29.88 1.12 -22.61
C TRP A 41 28.97 2.28 -22.93
N ILE A 42 27.67 2.02 -23.09
CA ILE A 42 26.68 3.03 -23.53
C ILE A 42 26.16 3.84 -22.36
N VAL A 43 25.88 3.19 -21.21
CA VAL A 43 25.27 3.86 -20.05
C VAL A 43 26.06 5.08 -19.55
N PRO A 44 27.40 5.04 -19.41
CA PRO A 44 28.18 6.22 -19.00
C PRO A 44 28.05 7.41 -19.97
N LEU A 45 27.79 7.16 -21.26
CA LEU A 45 27.67 8.20 -22.29
C LEU A 45 26.32 8.89 -22.28
N ILE A 46 25.26 8.18 -21.87
CA ILE A 46 23.88 8.69 -21.86
C ILE A 46 23.40 9.13 -20.48
N ARG A 47 24.21 8.91 -19.44
CA ARG A 47 23.89 9.31 -18.07
C ARG A 47 23.75 10.84 -17.97
N PRO A 48 22.66 11.35 -17.36
CA PRO A 48 22.52 12.79 -17.12
C PRO A 48 23.69 13.34 -16.26
N LYS A 49 24.30 14.42 -16.72
CA LYS A 49 25.50 15.00 -16.07
C LYS A 49 25.25 16.28 -15.27
N ASN A 50 24.00 16.67 -15.03
CA ASN A 50 23.65 17.90 -14.34
C ASN A 50 23.14 17.62 -12.91
N PRO A 51 24.03 17.31 -11.94
CA PRO A 51 23.63 17.25 -10.53
C PRO A 51 23.30 18.68 -10.04
N VAL A 52 22.37 18.78 -9.08
CA VAL A 52 22.17 20.03 -8.34
C VAL A 52 23.38 20.25 -7.46
N GLU A 53 23.93 21.47 -7.42
CA GLU A 53 25.07 21.81 -6.58
C GLU A 53 24.74 21.69 -5.08
N HIS A 54 25.64 21.08 -4.33
CA HIS A 54 25.56 20.92 -2.87
C HIS A 54 26.97 20.91 -2.26
N SER A 55 27.07 21.19 -0.96
CA SER A 55 28.34 21.28 -0.24
C SER A 55 28.89 19.93 0.22
N ALA A 56 28.11 18.86 0.18
CA ALA A 56 28.53 17.54 0.63
C ALA A 56 29.63 16.95 -0.29
N LYS A 57 30.60 16.28 0.30
CA LYS A 57 31.67 15.57 -0.43
C LYS A 57 31.13 14.28 -1.02
N ILE A 58 31.39 14.06 -2.30
CA ILE A 58 30.97 12.84 -3.01
C ILE A 58 32.08 11.80 -2.95
N TYR A 59 31.72 10.57 -2.60
CA TYR A 59 32.59 9.41 -2.58
C TYR A 59 32.05 8.32 -3.49
N ASP A 60 32.94 7.62 -4.19
CA ASP A 60 32.60 6.39 -4.88
C ASP A 60 32.57 5.21 -3.90
N PHE A 61 31.48 4.44 -3.90
CA PHE A 61 31.28 3.32 -2.97
C PHE A 61 32.38 2.27 -3.08
N ASN A 62 32.80 1.92 -4.30
CA ASN A 62 33.79 0.86 -4.51
C ASN A 62 35.17 1.30 -4.06
N SER A 63 35.51 2.57 -4.31
CA SER A 63 36.75 3.15 -3.83
C SER A 63 36.82 3.16 -2.30
N LEU A 64 35.72 3.52 -1.63
CA LEU A 64 35.66 3.45 -0.18
C LEU A 64 35.78 2.00 0.33
N LEU A 65 35.04 1.08 -0.29
CA LEU A 65 35.06 -0.33 0.12
C LEU A 65 36.45 -0.94 0.03
N SER A 66 37.19 -0.61 -1.03
CA SER A 66 38.58 -1.12 -1.20
C SER A 66 39.58 -0.64 -0.15
N LEU A 67 39.25 0.44 0.55
CA LEU A 67 40.08 1.03 1.62
C LEU A 67 39.72 0.50 3.02
N GLN A 68 38.62 -0.27 3.14
CA GLN A 68 38.17 -0.77 4.44
C GLN A 68 38.84 -2.06 4.83
N ASN A 69 39.00 -2.26 6.13
CA ASN A 69 39.39 -3.53 6.70
C ASN A 69 38.31 -4.59 6.52
N THR A 70 38.70 -5.86 6.43
CA THR A 70 37.75 -6.99 6.40
C THR A 70 37.17 -7.33 7.78
N LYS A 71 37.71 -6.76 8.85
CA LYS A 71 37.21 -6.91 10.22
C LYS A 71 36.34 -5.72 10.54
N LEU A 72 35.15 -5.97 11.10
CA LEU A 72 34.33 -4.93 11.70
C LEU A 72 35.04 -4.34 12.92
N ASP A 73 35.18 -3.03 12.93
CA ASP A 73 35.87 -2.25 13.96
C ASP A 73 34.93 -1.18 14.50
N PHE A 74 33.89 -1.65 15.17
CA PHE A 74 32.96 -0.78 15.89
C PHE A 74 32.45 -1.50 17.14
N ASP A 75 32.21 -0.75 18.19
CA ASP A 75 31.58 -1.25 19.41
C ASP A 75 30.07 -1.41 19.17
N ASP A 76 29.53 -2.54 19.59
CA ASP A 76 28.09 -2.74 19.58
C ASP A 76 27.43 -1.84 20.65
N VAL A 77 26.25 -1.31 20.33
CA VAL A 77 25.49 -0.46 21.23
C VAL A 77 24.45 -1.32 21.94
N GLU A 78 24.59 -1.46 23.26
CA GLU A 78 23.69 -2.28 24.08
C GLU A 78 22.25 -1.76 24.11
N GLU A 79 22.06 -0.43 24.03
CA GLU A 79 20.72 0.19 24.06
C GLU A 79 20.03 0.07 22.70
N ASP A 80 18.76 -0.34 22.72
CA ASP A 80 17.92 -0.31 21.52
C ASP A 80 17.71 1.14 21.07
N ARG A 81 17.82 1.36 19.78
CA ARG A 81 17.71 2.67 19.16
C ARG A 81 16.98 2.62 17.83
N VAL A 82 16.53 3.78 17.34
CA VAL A 82 15.93 3.88 16.01
C VAL A 82 16.96 3.54 14.94
N ALA A 83 16.66 2.55 14.13
CA ALA A 83 17.49 2.04 13.05
C ALA A 83 17.03 2.59 11.68
N ALA A 84 15.73 2.85 11.52
CA ALA A 84 15.17 3.28 10.25
C ALA A 84 13.95 4.18 10.41
N TYR A 85 13.72 5.00 9.39
CA TYR A 85 12.56 5.87 9.24
C TYR A 85 11.85 5.54 7.94
N PHE A 86 10.54 5.26 8.03
CA PHE A 86 9.72 4.94 6.88
C PHE A 86 8.50 5.85 6.79
N HIS A 87 8.20 6.32 5.58
CA HIS A 87 6.96 7.02 5.33
C HIS A 87 5.77 6.07 5.41
N THR A 88 4.74 6.49 6.13
CA THR A 88 3.45 5.79 6.07
C THR A 88 2.60 6.44 4.98
N GLY A 89 1.91 5.63 4.20
CA GLY A 89 0.94 6.11 3.23
C GLY A 89 -0.28 6.67 3.95
N GLY A 90 -0.20 7.92 4.42
CA GLY A 90 -1.37 8.63 4.92
C GLY A 90 -2.36 8.87 3.78
N THR A 91 -3.63 8.61 4.02
CA THR A 91 -4.71 8.93 3.08
C THR A 91 -5.09 10.41 3.14
N THR A 92 -4.48 11.19 4.03
CA THR A 92 -4.77 12.62 4.26
C THR A 92 -3.50 13.35 4.70
N GLY A 93 -3.10 14.37 3.94
CA GLY A 93 -2.02 15.29 4.28
C GLY A 93 -0.59 14.77 4.04
N MET A 94 0.41 15.45 4.65
CA MET A 94 1.82 15.04 4.57
C MET A 94 2.01 13.64 5.16
N PRO A 95 2.76 12.75 4.47
CA PRO A 95 3.07 11.42 5.00
C PRO A 95 3.70 11.51 6.38
N LYS A 96 3.23 10.67 7.31
CA LYS A 96 3.86 10.53 8.63
C LYS A 96 5.15 9.72 8.50
N VAL A 97 6.08 9.93 9.42
CA VAL A 97 7.34 9.19 9.45
C VAL A 97 7.35 8.26 10.65
N ALA A 98 7.25 6.95 10.38
CA ALA A 98 7.36 5.92 11.41
C ALA A 98 8.82 5.64 11.76
N GLN A 99 9.07 5.38 13.04
CA GLN A 99 10.37 5.06 13.62
C GLN A 99 10.45 3.56 13.88
N HIS A 100 11.48 2.91 13.37
CA HIS A 100 11.74 1.49 13.58
C HIS A 100 13.01 1.29 14.35
N THR A 101 12.95 0.48 15.41
CA THR A 101 14.12 0.17 16.22
C THR A 101 14.89 -1.02 15.67
N TYR A 102 16.14 -1.18 16.08
CA TYR A 102 16.93 -2.36 15.75
C TYR A 102 16.25 -3.64 16.20
N SER A 103 15.73 -3.68 17.44
CA SER A 103 15.01 -4.86 17.96
C SER A 103 13.77 -5.20 17.12
N GLY A 104 13.01 -4.19 16.68
CA GLY A 104 11.84 -4.37 15.82
C GLY A 104 12.20 -4.92 14.44
N MET A 105 13.31 -4.46 13.84
CA MET A 105 13.80 -4.98 12.56
C MET A 105 14.33 -6.42 12.70
N ILE A 106 15.11 -6.70 13.74
CA ILE A 106 15.62 -8.04 14.05
C ILE A 106 14.45 -9.01 14.28
N TYR A 107 13.43 -8.59 15.03
CA TYR A 107 12.23 -9.39 15.25
C TYR A 107 11.54 -9.80 13.95
N ASN A 108 11.36 -8.88 13.00
CA ASN A 108 10.76 -9.21 11.71
C ASN A 108 11.63 -10.18 10.88
N GLY A 109 12.96 -10.01 10.90
CA GLY A 109 13.89 -10.93 10.25
C GLY A 109 13.87 -12.32 10.90
N TRP A 110 13.84 -12.38 12.22
CA TRP A 110 13.74 -13.62 12.99
C TRP A 110 12.44 -14.38 12.70
N LEU A 111 11.28 -13.70 12.63
CA LEU A 111 10.03 -14.33 12.24
C LEU A 111 10.11 -14.99 10.86
N GLY A 112 10.77 -14.33 9.90
CA GLY A 112 10.98 -14.89 8.57
C GLY A 112 11.86 -16.13 8.59
N HIS A 113 12.93 -16.13 9.38
CA HIS A 113 13.82 -17.28 9.53
C HIS A 113 13.14 -18.46 10.23
N GLU A 114 12.51 -18.22 11.37
CA GLU A 114 11.95 -19.30 12.18
C GLU A 114 10.69 -19.94 11.57
N LEU A 115 9.92 -19.19 10.79
CA LEU A 115 8.57 -19.62 10.40
C LEU A 115 8.38 -19.75 8.88
N LEU A 116 9.26 -19.17 8.06
CA LEU A 116 8.99 -19.05 6.64
C LEU A 116 10.13 -19.58 5.75
N PHE A 117 11.39 -19.23 6.02
CA PHE A 117 12.48 -19.44 5.07
C PHE A 117 13.67 -20.16 5.69
N THR A 118 14.29 -21.01 4.89
CA THR A 118 15.56 -21.70 5.21
C THR A 118 16.66 -21.32 4.22
N GLU A 119 17.89 -21.73 4.46
CA GLU A 119 19.03 -21.51 3.55
C GLU A 119 18.85 -22.17 2.17
N GLU A 120 17.93 -23.14 2.06
CA GLU A 120 17.62 -23.83 0.79
C GLU A 120 16.61 -23.06 -0.08
N ASP A 121 16.03 -21.99 0.42
CA ASP A 121 14.97 -21.28 -0.28
C ASP A 121 15.48 -20.19 -1.22
N ASN A 122 14.83 -20.12 -2.38
CA ASN A 122 15.00 -19.07 -3.36
C ASN A 122 13.73 -18.22 -3.39
N VAL A 123 13.84 -16.96 -3.00
CA VAL A 123 12.69 -16.04 -2.87
C VAL A 123 12.75 -14.98 -3.95
N ILE A 124 11.69 -14.83 -4.75
CA ILE A 124 11.58 -13.68 -5.64
C ILE A 124 10.78 -12.55 -4.97
N CYS A 125 11.39 -11.37 -4.86
CA CYS A 125 10.78 -10.20 -4.24
C CYS A 125 10.78 -9.00 -5.20
N PRO A 126 9.79 -8.88 -6.09
CA PRO A 126 9.65 -7.73 -6.98
C PRO A 126 8.98 -6.53 -6.31
N LEU A 127 9.27 -6.29 -5.03
CA LEU A 127 8.76 -5.18 -4.25
C LEU A 127 9.87 -4.15 -3.97
N PRO A 128 9.52 -2.86 -3.83
CA PRO A 128 10.51 -1.82 -3.60
C PRO A 128 11.07 -1.88 -2.17
N LEU A 129 12.40 -1.79 -2.03
CA LEU A 129 13.09 -1.82 -0.73
C LEU A 129 12.82 -0.59 0.16
N PHE A 130 12.22 0.47 -0.36
CA PHE A 130 11.76 1.59 0.46
C PHE A 130 10.41 1.32 1.16
N HIS A 131 9.85 0.12 0.99
CA HIS A 131 8.67 -0.34 1.72
C HIS A 131 9.05 -1.41 2.74
N VAL A 132 8.44 -1.36 3.93
CA VAL A 132 8.75 -2.24 5.06
C VAL A 132 8.61 -3.73 4.73
N PHE A 133 7.68 -4.12 3.89
CA PHE A 133 7.48 -5.52 3.51
C PHE A 133 8.72 -6.09 2.79
N ALA A 134 9.27 -5.38 1.82
CA ALA A 134 10.48 -5.83 1.15
C ALA A 134 11.72 -5.69 2.04
N CYS A 135 11.85 -4.56 2.77
CA CYS A 135 13.06 -4.26 3.54
C CYS A 135 13.13 -5.04 4.85
N HIS A 136 12.09 -4.97 5.69
CA HIS A 136 12.15 -5.55 7.04
C HIS A 136 11.75 -7.03 7.08
N VAL A 137 10.81 -7.46 6.23
CA VAL A 137 10.43 -8.87 6.20
C VAL A 137 11.37 -9.65 5.30
N ILE A 138 11.41 -9.32 4.00
CA ILE A 138 12.10 -10.18 3.05
C ILE A 138 13.62 -10.02 3.17
N LEU A 139 14.17 -8.80 3.10
CA LEU A 139 15.62 -8.63 3.14
C LEU A 139 16.21 -9.06 4.49
N MET A 140 15.58 -8.71 5.62
CA MET A 140 16.08 -9.13 6.94
C MET A 140 15.93 -10.63 7.17
N ALA A 141 14.83 -11.24 6.71
CA ALA A 141 14.64 -12.69 6.77
C ALA A 141 15.72 -13.43 5.97
N MET A 142 16.08 -12.94 4.77
CA MET A 142 17.15 -13.53 3.96
C MET A 142 18.51 -13.44 4.65
N VAL A 143 18.80 -12.31 5.29
CA VAL A 143 20.04 -12.16 6.08
C VAL A 143 20.05 -13.12 7.26
N SER A 144 18.92 -13.34 7.93
CA SER A 144 18.80 -14.22 9.10
C SER A 144 18.82 -15.71 8.73
N SER A 145 18.13 -16.10 7.65
CA SER A 145 17.97 -17.51 7.24
C SER A 145 19.09 -18.03 6.33
N GLY A 146 19.83 -17.12 5.66
CA GLY A 146 20.76 -17.49 4.60
C GLY A 146 20.11 -17.81 3.25
N ALA A 147 18.78 -17.66 3.13
CA ALA A 147 18.06 -17.88 1.89
C ALA A 147 18.49 -16.92 0.79
N HIS A 148 18.36 -17.35 -0.46
CA HIS A 148 18.67 -16.53 -1.63
C HIS A 148 17.49 -15.66 -2.02
N VAL A 149 17.70 -14.35 -2.19
CA VAL A 149 16.67 -13.44 -2.68
C VAL A 149 16.98 -12.91 -4.08
N VAL A 150 15.98 -12.93 -4.95
CA VAL A 150 16.03 -12.38 -6.30
C VAL A 150 15.19 -11.10 -6.37
N PHE A 151 15.85 -9.97 -6.59
CA PHE A 151 15.22 -8.70 -6.93
C PHE A 151 15.31 -8.49 -8.44
N PRO A 152 14.23 -8.67 -9.22
CA PRO A 152 14.31 -8.72 -10.69
C PRO A 152 14.71 -7.38 -11.30
N THR A 153 14.28 -6.26 -10.72
CA THR A 153 14.65 -4.90 -11.13
C THR A 153 14.59 -3.95 -9.93
N PRO A 154 15.27 -2.79 -9.98
CA PRO A 154 15.12 -1.74 -8.94
C PRO A 154 13.70 -1.20 -8.82
N GLN A 155 12.89 -1.30 -9.88
CA GLN A 155 11.48 -0.86 -9.89
C GLN A 155 10.51 -1.97 -9.46
N GLY A 156 11.01 -3.15 -9.10
CA GLY A 156 10.19 -4.30 -8.75
C GLY A 156 9.27 -4.72 -9.90
N TYR A 157 8.00 -4.97 -9.62
CA TYR A 157 6.99 -5.31 -10.61
C TYR A 157 6.80 -4.27 -11.72
N ARG A 158 7.09 -2.98 -11.45
CA ARG A 158 7.00 -1.90 -12.43
C ARG A 158 8.16 -1.86 -13.44
N GLY A 159 9.17 -2.70 -13.25
CA GLY A 159 10.28 -2.80 -14.19
C GLY A 159 9.83 -3.34 -15.54
N ASP A 160 10.33 -2.73 -16.62
CA ASP A 160 9.99 -3.15 -17.99
C ASP A 160 10.24 -4.64 -18.18
N GLY A 161 9.21 -5.37 -18.61
CA GLY A 161 9.26 -6.79 -18.94
C GLY A 161 9.23 -7.72 -17.73
N VAL A 162 9.10 -7.24 -16.48
CA VAL A 162 9.04 -8.10 -15.29
C VAL A 162 7.82 -9.01 -15.35
N PHE A 163 6.63 -8.46 -15.60
CA PHE A 163 5.41 -9.27 -15.73
C PHE A 163 5.47 -10.25 -16.90
N ASP A 164 5.99 -9.83 -18.06
CA ASP A 164 6.04 -10.66 -19.28
C ASP A 164 7.07 -11.80 -19.20
N ASN A 165 8.02 -11.72 -18.26
CA ASN A 165 9.05 -12.75 -18.03
C ASN A 165 8.98 -13.37 -16.63
N PHE A 166 7.92 -13.11 -15.89
CA PHE A 166 7.84 -13.48 -14.49
C PHE A 166 7.98 -14.99 -14.25
N TRP A 167 7.21 -15.78 -15.01
CA TRP A 167 7.25 -17.23 -14.88
C TRP A 167 8.59 -17.83 -15.31
N LYS A 168 9.23 -17.25 -16.32
CA LYS A 168 10.60 -17.62 -16.76
C LYS A 168 11.68 -17.24 -15.73
N LEU A 169 11.46 -16.17 -14.94
CA LEU A 169 12.34 -15.84 -13.82
C LEU A 169 12.22 -16.88 -12.71
N ILE A 170 11.00 -17.38 -12.44
CA ILE A 170 10.75 -18.45 -11.48
C ILE A 170 11.48 -19.72 -11.90
N GLU A 171 11.29 -20.18 -13.13
CA GLU A 171 12.00 -21.35 -13.67
C GLU A 171 13.52 -21.18 -13.61
N ARG A 172 14.03 -20.04 -14.09
CA ARG A 172 15.47 -19.77 -14.16
C ARG A 172 16.16 -19.83 -12.81
N TRP A 173 15.52 -19.27 -11.77
CA TRP A 173 16.10 -19.14 -10.44
C TRP A 173 15.60 -20.22 -9.48
N GLN A 174 14.81 -21.18 -9.97
CA GLN A 174 14.18 -22.25 -9.16
C GLN A 174 13.56 -21.67 -7.89
N ILE A 175 12.70 -20.68 -8.09
CA ILE A 175 12.07 -19.93 -7.01
C ILE A 175 11.17 -20.86 -6.19
N THR A 176 11.33 -20.83 -4.87
CA THR A 176 10.50 -21.60 -3.92
C THR A 176 9.38 -20.75 -3.31
N PHE A 177 9.60 -19.44 -3.16
CA PHE A 177 8.61 -18.50 -2.61
C PHE A 177 8.45 -17.27 -3.48
N VAL A 178 7.20 -16.93 -3.78
CA VAL A 178 6.82 -15.74 -4.54
C VAL A 178 6.25 -14.69 -3.60
N ILE A 179 6.85 -13.49 -3.59
CA ILE A 179 6.35 -12.36 -2.81
C ILE A 179 5.54 -11.45 -3.72
N THR A 180 4.29 -11.23 -3.36
CA THR A 180 3.36 -10.51 -4.22
C THR A 180 2.39 -9.60 -3.45
N VAL A 181 1.57 -8.90 -4.20
CA VAL A 181 0.46 -8.06 -3.74
C VAL A 181 -0.74 -8.27 -4.67
N PRO A 182 -1.98 -7.99 -4.26
CA PRO A 182 -3.15 -8.28 -5.08
C PRO A 182 -3.10 -7.71 -6.49
N THR A 183 -2.61 -6.49 -6.67
CA THR A 183 -2.48 -5.87 -7.99
C THR A 183 -1.45 -6.57 -8.88
N ALA A 184 -0.39 -7.11 -8.31
CA ALA A 184 0.58 -7.89 -9.07
C ALA A 184 -0.01 -9.24 -9.48
N ILE A 185 -0.76 -9.90 -8.59
CA ILE A 185 -1.50 -11.13 -8.92
C ILE A 185 -2.46 -10.88 -10.08
N SER A 186 -3.27 -9.81 -10.03
CA SER A 186 -4.18 -9.46 -11.12
C SER A 186 -3.44 -9.26 -12.45
N ALA A 187 -2.30 -8.57 -12.45
CA ALA A 187 -1.49 -8.37 -13.65
C ALA A 187 -0.85 -9.66 -14.16
N LEU A 188 -0.44 -10.57 -13.28
CA LEU A 188 0.09 -11.90 -13.64
C LEU A 188 -0.99 -12.78 -14.27
N MET A 189 -2.22 -12.71 -13.76
CA MET A 189 -3.34 -13.51 -14.30
C MET A 189 -3.80 -13.09 -15.69
N GLN A 190 -3.31 -11.98 -16.21
CA GLN A 190 -3.49 -11.58 -17.60
C GLN A 190 -2.47 -12.25 -18.57
N ARG A 191 -1.59 -13.11 -18.04
CA ARG A 191 -0.52 -13.78 -18.77
C ARG A 191 -0.57 -15.28 -18.52
N PRO A 192 -0.33 -16.10 -19.55
CA PRO A 192 -0.27 -17.55 -19.33
C PRO A 192 0.95 -17.91 -18.48
N VAL A 193 0.81 -18.98 -17.71
CA VAL A 193 1.94 -19.62 -17.03
C VAL A 193 2.71 -20.42 -18.09
N ASP A 194 3.77 -19.83 -18.67
CA ASP A 194 4.51 -20.32 -19.82
C ASP A 194 5.91 -20.89 -19.49
N ALA A 195 6.12 -21.29 -18.23
CA ALA A 195 7.38 -21.82 -17.73
C ALA A 195 7.15 -22.90 -16.65
N ASP A 196 8.18 -23.67 -16.33
CA ASP A 196 8.14 -24.63 -15.22
C ASP A 196 8.24 -23.91 -13.87
N ILE A 197 7.15 -23.97 -13.11
CA ILE A 197 7.06 -23.36 -11.78
C ILE A 197 6.95 -24.40 -10.66
N SER A 198 7.27 -25.67 -10.94
CA SER A 198 7.17 -26.78 -9.98
C SER A 198 8.04 -26.61 -8.73
N SER A 199 9.03 -25.73 -8.78
CA SER A 199 9.84 -25.36 -7.61
C SER A 199 9.09 -24.51 -6.57
N VAL A 200 7.97 -23.84 -6.95
CA VAL A 200 7.26 -22.92 -6.07
C VAL A 200 6.47 -23.70 -5.01
N LYS A 201 6.82 -23.50 -3.76
CA LYS A 201 6.10 -24.09 -2.61
C LYS A 201 4.88 -23.27 -2.26
N THR A 202 5.02 -21.94 -2.26
CA THR A 202 3.96 -21.02 -1.82
C THR A 202 4.16 -19.60 -2.37
N SER A 203 3.06 -18.85 -2.43
CA SER A 203 3.05 -17.42 -2.73
C SER A 203 2.54 -16.63 -1.53
N PHE A 204 3.21 -15.53 -1.17
CA PHE A 204 2.75 -14.62 -0.14
C PHE A 204 2.08 -13.41 -0.75
N SER A 205 0.89 -13.07 -0.25
CA SER A 205 0.20 -11.82 -0.57
C SER A 205 0.00 -10.98 0.68
N GLY A 206 0.24 -9.70 0.56
CA GLY A 206 0.06 -8.75 1.66
C GLY A 206 -0.15 -7.33 1.17
N SER A 207 -0.06 -6.38 2.09
CA SER A 207 -0.23 -4.95 1.82
C SER A 207 -1.68 -4.49 1.56
N ALA A 208 -2.55 -5.32 1.02
CA ALA A 208 -3.99 -5.07 0.83
C ALA A 208 -4.74 -6.40 0.92
N PRO A 209 -6.05 -6.40 1.23
CA PRO A 209 -6.86 -7.61 1.17
C PRO A 209 -6.81 -8.25 -0.22
N LEU A 210 -6.71 -9.56 -0.28
CA LEU A 210 -6.74 -10.31 -1.53
C LEU A 210 -8.18 -10.72 -1.84
N PRO A 211 -8.78 -10.26 -2.96
CA PRO A 211 -10.10 -10.68 -3.36
C PRO A 211 -10.20 -12.19 -3.57
N LEU A 212 -11.26 -12.82 -3.06
CA LEU A 212 -11.45 -14.26 -3.11
C LEU A 212 -11.38 -14.83 -4.53
N GLU A 213 -11.96 -14.12 -5.49
CA GLU A 213 -11.96 -14.56 -6.88
C GLU A 213 -10.55 -14.52 -7.49
N LEU A 214 -9.77 -13.49 -7.15
CA LEU A 214 -8.39 -13.39 -7.61
C LEU A 214 -7.51 -14.49 -6.99
N PHE A 215 -7.75 -14.82 -5.71
CA PHE A 215 -7.13 -15.97 -5.05
C PHE A 215 -7.40 -17.27 -5.81
N ARG A 216 -8.68 -17.58 -6.11
CA ARG A 216 -9.08 -18.79 -6.83
C ARG A 216 -8.46 -18.87 -8.22
N ARG A 217 -8.54 -17.78 -8.99
CA ARG A 217 -7.97 -17.72 -10.36
C ARG A 217 -6.46 -17.95 -10.35
N PHE A 218 -5.75 -17.43 -9.36
CA PHE A 218 -4.31 -17.65 -9.26
C PHE A 218 -3.98 -19.11 -8.92
N GLU A 219 -4.68 -19.72 -7.96
CA GLU A 219 -4.48 -21.14 -7.63
C GLU A 219 -4.83 -22.07 -8.79
N GLU A 220 -5.93 -21.80 -9.51
CA GLU A 220 -6.32 -22.57 -10.69
C GLU A 220 -5.29 -22.49 -11.83
N ALA A 221 -4.75 -21.29 -12.07
CA ALA A 221 -3.79 -21.06 -13.15
C ALA A 221 -2.38 -21.58 -12.85
N SER A 222 -1.94 -21.47 -11.60
CA SER A 222 -0.54 -21.75 -11.21
C SER A 222 -0.37 -23.06 -10.44
N GLY A 223 -1.43 -23.60 -9.83
CA GLY A 223 -1.33 -24.70 -8.88
C GLY A 223 -0.64 -24.32 -7.55
N VAL A 224 -0.36 -23.03 -7.33
CA VAL A 224 0.37 -22.55 -6.17
C VAL A 224 -0.58 -21.91 -5.16
N THR A 225 -0.51 -22.36 -3.91
CA THR A 225 -1.31 -21.80 -2.82
C THR A 225 -0.78 -20.42 -2.39
N ILE A 226 -1.70 -19.49 -2.16
CA ILE A 226 -1.38 -18.17 -1.59
C ILE A 226 -1.61 -18.20 -0.08
N VAL A 227 -0.67 -17.61 0.67
CA VAL A 227 -0.84 -17.25 2.07
C VAL A 227 -0.97 -15.75 2.20
N GLU A 228 -2.02 -15.30 2.87
CA GLU A 228 -2.20 -13.89 3.19
C GLU A 228 -1.58 -13.55 4.54
N GLY A 229 -0.90 -12.39 4.59
CA GLY A 229 -0.37 -11.83 5.81
C GLY A 229 -0.80 -10.38 5.99
N TYR A 230 -0.88 -9.97 7.25
CA TYR A 230 -1.21 -8.62 7.67
C TYR A 230 -0.04 -7.98 8.40
N GLY A 231 0.16 -6.73 8.11
CA GLY A 231 1.15 -5.89 8.76
C GLY A 231 0.99 -4.42 8.38
N LEU A 232 1.66 -3.57 9.12
CA LEU A 232 1.64 -2.12 8.89
C LEU A 232 2.99 -1.52 9.22
N THR A 233 3.27 -0.38 8.60
CA THR A 233 4.54 0.34 8.78
C THR A 233 4.78 0.70 10.24
N GLU A 234 3.74 1.07 10.97
CA GLU A 234 3.77 1.45 12.38
C GLU A 234 4.15 0.32 13.34
N ALA A 235 4.09 -0.94 12.87
CA ALA A 235 4.52 -2.14 13.59
C ALA A 235 5.83 -2.73 13.04
N THR A 236 6.62 -1.94 12.37
CA THR A 236 7.82 -2.36 11.61
C THR A 236 7.49 -3.29 10.44
N CYS A 237 6.49 -4.12 10.50
CA CYS A 237 5.73 -4.77 9.42
C CYS A 237 4.77 -5.84 9.95
N LEU A 238 5.26 -7.00 10.39
CA LEU A 238 4.48 -8.22 10.59
C LEU A 238 3.59 -8.20 11.84
N VAL A 239 2.35 -8.66 11.68
CA VAL A 239 1.35 -8.84 12.74
C VAL A 239 0.78 -10.25 12.73
N SER A 240 0.29 -10.74 11.59
CA SER A 240 -0.29 -12.07 11.43
C SER A 240 -0.07 -12.63 10.03
N CYS A 241 -0.21 -13.93 9.88
CA CYS A 241 -0.15 -14.63 8.59
C CYS A 241 -0.90 -15.96 8.66
N ASN A 242 -1.51 -16.38 7.55
CA ASN A 242 -1.97 -17.77 7.45
C ASN A 242 -0.77 -18.73 7.55
N PRO A 243 -0.89 -19.84 8.28
CA PRO A 243 0.23 -20.79 8.42
C PRO A 243 0.58 -21.42 7.08
N VAL A 244 1.88 -21.50 6.77
CA VAL A 244 2.37 -22.17 5.56
C VAL A 244 2.07 -23.67 5.63
N GLU A 245 2.32 -24.29 6.79
CA GLU A 245 2.18 -25.72 7.09
C GLU A 245 0.92 -26.01 7.92
N GLY A 246 -0.14 -25.26 7.82
CA GLY A 246 -1.34 -25.47 8.63
C GLY A 246 -2.63 -25.20 7.88
N GLU A 247 -3.73 -25.19 8.62
CA GLU A 247 -5.02 -24.81 8.09
C GLU A 247 -4.97 -23.34 7.65
N LYS A 248 -5.35 -23.08 6.41
CA LYS A 248 -5.47 -21.76 5.84
C LYS A 248 -6.93 -21.38 5.71
N LYS A 249 -7.33 -20.28 6.34
CA LYS A 249 -8.69 -19.74 6.17
C LYS A 249 -8.64 -18.62 5.13
N VAL A 250 -9.08 -18.93 3.92
CA VAL A 250 -9.08 -17.99 2.80
C VAL A 250 -9.92 -16.75 3.13
N GLY A 251 -9.40 -15.56 2.89
CA GLY A 251 -10.00 -14.28 3.26
C GLY A 251 -9.67 -13.82 4.69
N SER A 252 -9.03 -14.67 5.51
CA SER A 252 -8.41 -14.22 6.76
C SER A 252 -6.95 -13.86 6.53
N VAL A 253 -6.40 -13.03 7.40
CA VAL A 253 -4.97 -12.74 7.45
C VAL A 253 -4.24 -13.59 8.49
N GLY A 254 -4.84 -14.73 8.83
CA GLY A 254 -4.27 -15.81 9.61
C GLY A 254 -4.13 -15.56 11.10
N LEU A 255 -3.18 -16.27 11.70
CA LEU A 255 -2.88 -16.25 13.12
C LEU A 255 -1.82 -15.20 13.46
N LYS A 256 -1.88 -14.66 14.67
CA LYS A 256 -0.87 -13.73 15.17
C LYS A 256 0.51 -14.38 15.23
N PHE A 257 1.53 -13.63 14.87
CA PHE A 257 2.91 -14.08 15.04
C PHE A 257 3.33 -14.20 16.52
N PRO A 258 4.36 -14.99 16.85
CA PRO A 258 4.92 -15.06 18.19
C PRO A 258 5.21 -13.66 18.79
N TYR A 259 5.00 -13.51 20.10
CA TYR A 259 5.13 -12.23 20.82
C TYR A 259 4.17 -11.12 20.38
N THR A 260 3.24 -11.41 19.48
CA THR A 260 2.17 -10.46 19.09
C THR A 260 0.93 -10.71 19.96
N ASP A 261 0.37 -9.63 20.50
CA ASP A 261 -0.93 -9.63 21.16
C ASP A 261 -1.89 -8.72 20.40
N ILE A 262 -3.07 -9.24 20.05
CA ILE A 262 -4.09 -8.55 19.26
C ILE A 262 -5.36 -8.38 20.08
N LYS A 263 -5.83 -7.13 20.19
CA LYS A 263 -7.12 -6.76 20.77
C LYS A 263 -8.01 -6.19 19.70
N ILE A 264 -9.28 -6.56 19.72
CA ILE A 264 -10.31 -5.91 18.92
C ILE A 264 -11.11 -5.05 19.86
N ILE A 265 -11.24 -3.74 19.58
CA ILE A 265 -11.90 -2.80 20.48
C ILE A 265 -13.01 -2.04 19.76
N LYS A 266 -14.02 -1.63 20.52
CA LYS A 266 -15.10 -0.74 20.04
C LYS A 266 -15.40 0.34 21.09
N SER A 267 -16.10 1.38 20.65
CA SER A 267 -16.60 2.40 21.58
C SER A 267 -18.00 2.01 22.08
N GLU A 268 -18.16 1.88 23.38
CA GLU A 268 -19.45 1.73 24.04
C GLU A 268 -19.67 2.87 25.04
N LYS A 269 -20.68 3.70 24.80
CA LYS A 269 -21.01 4.86 25.66
C LYS A 269 -19.81 5.77 25.95
N GLY A 270 -18.95 5.97 24.95
CA GLY A 270 -17.76 6.80 25.05
C GLY A 270 -16.52 6.12 25.67
N ASN A 271 -16.64 4.86 26.08
CA ASN A 271 -15.50 4.07 26.57
C ASN A 271 -15.06 3.03 25.55
N LEU A 272 -13.74 2.80 25.48
CA LEU A 272 -13.18 1.74 24.64
C LEU A 272 -13.24 0.41 25.42
N VAL A 273 -13.91 -0.58 24.83
CA VAL A 273 -14.06 -1.93 25.36
C VAL A 273 -13.57 -2.98 24.39
N GLU A 274 -13.11 -4.13 24.89
CA GLU A 274 -12.70 -5.27 24.05
C GLU A 274 -13.93 -5.98 23.50
N CYS A 275 -13.90 -6.29 22.20
CA CYS A 275 -14.94 -7.04 21.50
C CYS A 275 -14.92 -8.53 21.88
N LYS A 276 -16.06 -9.20 21.74
CA LYS A 276 -16.17 -10.65 21.81
C LYS A 276 -15.68 -11.30 20.53
N THR A 277 -15.56 -12.63 20.55
CA THR A 277 -15.32 -13.45 19.36
C THR A 277 -16.36 -13.12 18.27
N ASP A 278 -15.89 -13.00 17.02
CA ASP A 278 -16.66 -12.61 15.84
C ASP A 278 -17.26 -11.20 15.84
N GLU A 279 -17.03 -10.42 16.88
CA GLU A 279 -17.47 -9.03 16.93
C GLU A 279 -16.44 -8.11 16.26
N VAL A 280 -16.92 -7.27 15.34
CA VAL A 280 -16.08 -6.32 14.60
C VAL A 280 -15.75 -5.10 15.45
N GLY A 281 -14.49 -4.68 15.41
CA GLY A 281 -13.99 -3.47 16.04
C GLY A 281 -12.64 -3.05 15.46
N GLU A 282 -12.03 -2.02 16.05
CA GLU A 282 -10.70 -1.57 15.67
C GLU A 282 -9.64 -2.56 16.15
N ILE A 283 -8.75 -2.96 15.25
CA ILE A 283 -7.62 -3.82 15.55
C ILE A 283 -6.57 -3.01 16.29
N CYS A 284 -6.17 -3.51 17.47
CA CYS A 284 -5.09 -2.94 18.26
C CYS A 284 -4.02 -3.99 18.52
N ILE A 285 -2.77 -3.64 18.38
CA ILE A 285 -1.67 -4.60 18.43
C ILE A 285 -0.55 -4.17 19.39
N SER A 286 0.14 -5.17 19.92
CA SER A 286 1.38 -4.98 20.69
C SER A 286 2.34 -6.12 20.32
N ASN A 287 3.51 -5.78 19.80
CA ASN A 287 4.59 -6.72 19.52
C ASN A 287 5.96 -6.01 19.56
N PRO A 288 7.09 -6.73 19.46
CA PRO A 288 8.42 -6.12 19.47
C PRO A 288 8.70 -5.15 18.30
N GLY A 289 7.91 -5.21 17.22
CA GLY A 289 8.01 -4.28 16.09
C GLY A 289 7.36 -2.92 16.33
N VAL A 290 6.56 -2.77 17.40
CA VAL A 290 5.92 -1.50 17.78
C VAL A 290 6.82 -0.69 18.69
N TYR A 291 7.30 0.47 18.24
CA TYR A 291 8.01 1.41 19.11
C TYR A 291 7.01 2.19 19.96
N ALA A 292 6.59 1.58 21.07
CA ALA A 292 5.50 2.08 21.90
C ALA A 292 5.76 3.48 22.44
N GLY A 293 4.80 4.39 22.28
CA GLY A 293 4.89 5.80 22.66
C GLY A 293 5.65 6.70 21.70
N ASN A 294 6.44 6.12 20.79
CA ASN A 294 7.28 6.84 19.82
C ASN A 294 7.16 6.29 18.39
N THR A 295 5.99 5.81 18.01
CA THR A 295 5.78 5.25 16.64
C THR A 295 6.11 6.27 15.55
N TYR A 296 5.72 7.53 15.73
CA TYR A 296 6.02 8.60 14.76
C TYR A 296 7.04 9.59 15.32
N THR A 297 7.76 10.24 14.40
CA THR A 297 8.70 11.33 14.75
C THR A 297 8.00 12.55 15.37
N GLU A 298 6.76 12.81 14.95
CA GLU A 298 5.94 13.90 15.46
C GLU A 298 5.20 13.45 16.74
N ALA A 299 5.55 14.06 17.86
CA ALA A 299 5.03 13.66 19.19
C ALA A 299 3.50 13.78 19.30
N ASP A 300 2.89 14.79 18.67
CA ASP A 300 1.45 15.00 18.63
C ASP A 300 0.70 13.85 17.94
N LYS A 301 1.33 13.17 16.98
CA LYS A 301 0.76 12.02 16.29
C LYS A 301 0.75 10.74 17.12
N ASN A 302 1.48 10.72 18.24
CA ASN A 302 1.54 9.59 19.14
C ASN A 302 0.53 9.70 20.31
N ALA A 303 -0.09 10.87 20.54
CA ALA A 303 -0.87 11.17 21.75
C ALA A 303 -2.04 10.20 21.98
N ASP A 304 -2.88 9.95 20.96
CA ASP A 304 -4.06 9.08 21.05
C ASP A 304 -3.90 7.76 20.28
N LEU A 305 -2.65 7.40 19.99
CA LEU A 305 -2.33 6.27 19.13
C LEU A 305 -2.44 4.91 19.86
N TYR A 306 -2.59 4.89 21.19
CA TYR A 306 -2.49 3.66 21.96
C TYR A 306 -3.71 3.38 22.84
N TYR A 307 -4.26 2.18 22.73
CA TYR A 307 -5.20 1.64 23.70
C TYR A 307 -4.45 1.12 24.93
N LYS A 308 -4.90 1.51 26.14
CA LYS A 308 -4.25 1.16 27.42
C LYS A 308 -2.74 1.45 27.45
N LYS A 309 -2.28 2.49 26.74
CA LYS A 309 -0.86 2.89 26.63
C LYS A 309 0.09 1.79 26.10
N LYS A 310 -0.42 0.69 25.60
CA LYS A 310 0.36 -0.47 25.16
C LYS A 310 0.04 -0.87 23.72
N TYR A 311 -1.22 -0.91 23.37
CA TYR A 311 -1.66 -1.46 22.10
C TYR A 311 -1.79 -0.35 21.07
N LEU A 312 -0.99 -0.42 20.02
CA LEU A 312 -1.08 0.46 18.87
C LEU A 312 -2.44 0.31 18.18
N ARG A 313 -3.17 1.38 18.05
CA ARG A 313 -4.43 1.44 17.29
C ARG A 313 -4.11 1.56 15.81
N THR A 314 -4.51 0.58 15.03
CA THR A 314 -4.10 0.48 13.61
C THR A 314 -4.98 1.32 12.68
N GLY A 315 -6.19 1.64 13.11
CA GLY A 315 -7.23 2.24 12.26
C GLY A 315 -7.85 1.24 11.28
N ASP A 316 -7.39 -0.01 11.26
CA ASP A 316 -8.02 -1.09 10.51
C ASP A 316 -9.10 -1.75 11.37
N LEU A 317 -10.22 -2.15 10.76
CA LEU A 317 -11.31 -2.85 11.39
C LEU A 317 -11.21 -4.34 11.13
N GLY A 318 -11.61 -5.14 12.11
CA GLY A 318 -11.60 -6.58 11.97
C GLY A 318 -12.21 -7.31 13.15
N ARG A 319 -12.19 -8.62 13.07
CA ARG A 319 -12.66 -9.53 14.12
C ARG A 319 -11.69 -10.71 14.26
N LYS A 320 -11.76 -11.40 15.38
CA LYS A 320 -11.16 -12.71 15.56
C LYS A 320 -12.27 -13.77 15.63
N ASP A 321 -12.07 -14.89 14.93
CA ASP A 321 -12.97 -16.02 15.04
C ASP A 321 -12.66 -16.90 16.26
N SER A 322 -13.40 -18.01 16.44
CA SER A 322 -13.22 -18.94 17.55
C SER A 322 -11.86 -19.65 17.57
N ASP A 323 -11.20 -19.72 16.44
CA ASP A 323 -9.88 -20.34 16.28
C ASP A 323 -8.75 -19.30 16.28
N GLU A 324 -9.05 -18.06 16.70
CA GLU A 324 -8.13 -16.90 16.81
C GLU A 324 -7.61 -16.39 15.46
N TYR A 325 -8.17 -16.81 14.31
CA TYR A 325 -7.83 -16.20 13.02
C TYR A 325 -8.33 -14.76 12.95
N LEU A 326 -7.47 -13.87 12.44
CA LEU A 326 -7.77 -12.47 12.24
C LEU A 326 -8.41 -12.25 10.87
N TRP A 327 -9.54 -11.57 10.84
CA TRP A 327 -10.28 -11.18 9.64
C TRP A 327 -10.32 -9.67 9.55
N ILE A 328 -9.79 -9.10 8.48
CA ILE A 328 -9.87 -7.65 8.20
C ILE A 328 -11.20 -7.37 7.52
N THR A 329 -11.95 -6.40 8.03
CA THR A 329 -13.26 -6.00 7.48
C THR A 329 -13.26 -4.60 6.90
N GLY A 330 -12.10 -3.95 6.81
CA GLY A 330 -11.96 -2.65 6.18
C GLY A 330 -11.11 -1.66 6.99
N ARG A 331 -11.15 -0.39 6.60
CA ARG A 331 -10.53 0.71 7.33
C ARG A 331 -11.58 1.64 7.87
N ALA A 332 -11.43 2.06 9.13
CA ALA A 332 -12.36 3.00 9.77
C ALA A 332 -12.55 4.30 8.95
N LYS A 333 -11.48 4.79 8.31
CA LYS A 333 -11.50 6.01 7.49
C LYS A 333 -12.02 5.79 6.06
N ASP A 334 -12.12 4.55 5.60
CA ASP A 334 -12.56 4.23 4.25
C ASP A 334 -14.03 3.78 4.20
N LEU A 335 -14.64 3.55 5.37
CA LEU A 335 -16.07 3.26 5.45
C LEU A 335 -16.88 4.36 4.77
N ILE A 336 -17.88 3.95 4.00
CA ILE A 336 -18.85 4.84 3.37
C ILE A 336 -19.98 5.06 4.38
N ILE A 337 -20.18 6.30 4.81
CA ILE A 337 -21.15 6.64 5.85
C ILE A 337 -22.46 7.10 5.20
N ARG A 338 -23.33 6.16 4.93
CA ARG A 338 -24.63 6.41 4.31
C ARG A 338 -25.73 6.54 5.34
N GLY A 339 -26.18 7.75 5.65
CA GLY A 339 -27.28 7.97 6.60
C GLY A 339 -27.01 7.38 7.99
N GLY A 340 -25.75 7.38 8.43
CA GLY A 340 -25.32 6.78 9.69
C GLY A 340 -25.05 5.28 9.63
N HIS A 341 -25.25 4.62 8.49
CA HIS A 341 -24.89 3.23 8.26
C HIS A 341 -23.50 3.15 7.65
N ASN A 342 -22.62 2.35 8.26
CA ASN A 342 -21.24 2.15 7.83
C ASN A 342 -21.18 1.00 6.82
N ILE A 343 -20.81 1.31 5.58
CA ILE A 343 -20.68 0.35 4.48
C ILE A 343 -19.20 0.13 4.22
N ASP A 344 -18.79 -1.14 4.19
CA ASP A 344 -17.43 -1.51 3.78
C ASP A 344 -17.32 -1.43 2.26
N PRO A 345 -16.39 -0.61 1.70
CA PRO A 345 -16.15 -0.56 0.27
C PRO A 345 -15.77 -1.90 -0.36
N ALA A 346 -15.15 -2.78 0.41
CA ALA A 346 -14.72 -4.10 -0.07
C ALA A 346 -15.91 -4.94 -0.58
N ILE A 347 -17.10 -4.77 -0.05
CA ILE A 347 -18.31 -5.46 -0.52
C ILE A 347 -18.57 -5.21 -2.01
N VAL A 348 -18.39 -3.97 -2.45
CA VAL A 348 -18.55 -3.58 -3.86
C VAL A 348 -17.36 -4.01 -4.70
N GLU A 349 -16.16 -3.82 -4.17
CA GLU A 349 -14.90 -4.15 -4.85
C GLU A 349 -14.81 -5.65 -5.13
N GLU A 350 -15.10 -6.50 -4.15
CA GLU A 350 -15.09 -7.96 -4.30
C GLU A 350 -16.14 -8.46 -5.30
N ALA A 351 -17.34 -7.90 -5.25
CA ALA A 351 -18.38 -8.25 -6.21
C ALA A 351 -17.93 -7.97 -7.64
N LEU A 352 -17.40 -6.75 -7.90
CA LEU A 352 -16.94 -6.35 -9.24
C LEU A 352 -15.71 -7.13 -9.72
N LEU A 353 -14.80 -7.49 -8.83
CA LEU A 353 -13.63 -8.32 -9.19
C LEU A 353 -14.02 -9.75 -9.59
N GLY A 354 -15.24 -10.19 -9.27
CA GLY A 354 -15.84 -11.41 -9.83
C GLY A 354 -16.24 -11.31 -11.31
N HIS A 355 -16.25 -10.12 -11.90
CA HIS A 355 -16.56 -9.93 -13.31
C HIS A 355 -15.31 -10.09 -14.17
N GLU A 356 -15.37 -10.90 -15.25
CA GLU A 356 -14.23 -11.26 -16.10
C GLU A 356 -13.52 -10.05 -16.75
N ALA A 357 -14.26 -8.98 -17.04
CA ALA A 357 -13.72 -7.77 -17.66
C ALA A 357 -13.01 -6.84 -16.66
N ILE A 358 -13.10 -7.05 -15.36
CA ILE A 358 -12.57 -6.15 -14.33
C ILE A 358 -11.18 -6.60 -13.87
N ALA A 359 -10.19 -5.71 -14.01
CA ALA A 359 -8.86 -5.90 -13.47
C ALA A 359 -8.74 -5.34 -12.04
N PHE A 360 -9.28 -4.14 -11.80
CA PHE A 360 -9.28 -3.47 -10.51
C PHE A 360 -10.57 -2.71 -10.26
N ALA A 361 -10.94 -2.61 -8.98
CA ALA A 361 -12.05 -1.80 -8.51
C ALA A 361 -11.62 -0.97 -7.29
N GLY A 362 -12.12 0.25 -7.18
CA GLY A 362 -11.91 1.13 -6.04
C GLY A 362 -13.22 1.81 -5.67
N ALA A 363 -13.87 1.33 -4.59
CA ALA A 363 -15.10 1.90 -4.07
C ALA A 363 -14.83 2.95 -2.99
N ILE A 364 -15.57 4.03 -3.03
CA ILE A 364 -15.49 5.17 -2.10
C ILE A 364 -16.87 5.74 -1.81
N GLY A 365 -16.99 6.56 -0.75
CA GLY A 365 -18.14 7.43 -0.56
C GLY A 365 -18.03 8.68 -1.43
N GLN A 366 -19.03 8.90 -2.29
CA GLN A 366 -19.22 10.20 -2.94
C GLN A 366 -20.12 11.09 -2.06
N PRO A 367 -19.93 12.42 -2.06
CA PRO A 367 -20.81 13.32 -1.30
C PRO A 367 -22.28 13.21 -1.70
N ASP A 368 -23.17 13.29 -0.71
CA ASP A 368 -24.62 13.34 -0.90
C ASP A 368 -25.26 14.26 0.14
N GLN A 369 -26.16 15.16 -0.30
CA GLN A 369 -26.82 16.16 0.56
C GLN A 369 -27.72 15.54 1.64
N HIS A 370 -28.31 14.37 1.39
CA HIS A 370 -29.32 13.76 2.28
C HIS A 370 -28.71 12.65 3.15
N SER A 371 -27.81 11.85 2.58
CA SER A 371 -27.26 10.67 3.24
C SER A 371 -25.84 10.88 3.78
N GLY A 372 -25.24 12.06 3.54
CA GLY A 372 -23.84 12.34 3.80
C GLY A 372 -22.94 11.75 2.71
N GLU A 373 -22.98 10.43 2.54
CA GLU A 373 -22.26 9.74 1.47
C GLU A 373 -23.12 8.67 0.79
N LEU A 374 -22.82 8.40 -0.47
CA LEU A 374 -23.34 7.25 -1.24
C LEU A 374 -22.18 6.45 -1.84
N PRO A 375 -22.32 5.11 -1.94
CA PRO A 375 -21.32 4.30 -2.61
C PRO A 375 -21.11 4.72 -4.06
N CYS A 376 -19.86 4.85 -4.45
CA CYS A 376 -19.40 5.13 -5.81
C CYS A 376 -18.20 4.24 -6.10
N VAL A 377 -18.05 3.75 -7.33
CA VAL A 377 -16.97 2.87 -7.69
C VAL A 377 -16.31 3.28 -9.00
N TYR A 378 -15.00 3.18 -9.03
CA TYR A 378 -14.16 3.33 -10.20
C TYR A 378 -13.53 1.99 -10.53
N VAL A 379 -13.52 1.63 -11.81
CA VAL A 379 -12.98 0.34 -12.26
C VAL A 379 -11.96 0.53 -13.38
N GLU A 380 -11.01 -0.38 -13.44
CA GLU A 380 -10.04 -0.54 -14.53
C GLU A 380 -10.30 -1.89 -15.18
N LEU A 381 -10.37 -1.92 -16.51
CA LEU A 381 -10.67 -3.14 -17.24
C LEU A 381 -9.42 -3.98 -17.49
N VAL A 382 -9.64 -5.27 -17.67
CA VAL A 382 -8.63 -6.18 -18.23
C VAL A 382 -8.30 -5.72 -19.64
N GLY A 383 -7.03 -5.78 -20.04
CA GLY A 383 -6.58 -5.32 -21.35
C GLY A 383 -7.35 -5.97 -22.50
N GLY A 384 -7.99 -5.12 -23.31
CA GLY A 384 -8.82 -5.55 -24.45
C GLY A 384 -10.26 -5.94 -24.10
N ALA A 385 -10.63 -5.96 -22.81
CA ALA A 385 -12.02 -6.17 -22.41
C ALA A 385 -12.87 -4.92 -22.66
N THR A 386 -14.16 -5.13 -22.90
CA THR A 386 -15.17 -4.08 -23.06
C THR A 386 -16.39 -4.42 -22.23
N VAL A 387 -16.87 -3.47 -21.47
CA VAL A 387 -18.09 -3.55 -20.68
C VAL A 387 -18.61 -2.13 -20.44
N THR A 388 -19.89 -1.95 -20.33
CA THR A 388 -20.50 -0.63 -20.06
C THR A 388 -20.76 -0.42 -18.57
N PRO A 389 -20.88 0.83 -18.10
CA PRO A 389 -21.29 1.11 -16.73
C PRO A 389 -22.67 0.52 -16.37
N GLU A 390 -23.60 0.45 -17.35
CA GLU A 390 -24.94 -0.11 -17.17
C GLU A 390 -24.89 -1.64 -16.97
N GLU A 391 -24.03 -2.34 -17.69
CA GLU A 391 -23.80 -3.78 -17.49
C GLU A 391 -23.18 -4.05 -16.12
N LEU A 392 -22.23 -3.22 -15.68
CA LEU A 392 -21.64 -3.32 -14.35
C LEU A 392 -22.64 -2.97 -13.23
N ASP A 393 -23.54 -2.00 -13.45
CA ASP A 393 -24.61 -1.69 -12.50
C ASP A 393 -25.57 -2.89 -12.34
N GLN A 394 -25.94 -3.53 -13.46
CA GLN A 394 -26.75 -4.75 -13.40
C GLN A 394 -26.01 -5.89 -12.68
N PHE A 395 -24.73 -6.06 -12.96
CA PHE A 395 -23.88 -7.05 -12.29
C PHE A 395 -23.79 -6.79 -10.78
N CYS A 396 -23.63 -5.53 -10.36
CA CYS A 396 -23.66 -5.15 -8.95
C CYS A 396 -24.99 -5.49 -8.27
N LYS A 397 -26.12 -5.24 -8.91
CA LYS A 397 -27.46 -5.58 -8.39
C LYS A 397 -27.63 -7.06 -8.12
N GLU A 398 -26.97 -7.91 -8.90
CA GLU A 398 -27.04 -9.37 -8.78
C GLU A 398 -26.06 -9.94 -7.76
N ASN A 399 -24.91 -9.30 -7.58
CA ASN A 399 -23.76 -9.86 -6.81
C ASN A 399 -23.47 -9.13 -5.50
N VAL A 400 -23.85 -7.86 -5.33
CA VAL A 400 -23.72 -7.11 -4.08
C VAL A 400 -24.86 -7.49 -3.13
N LYS A 401 -24.51 -8.22 -2.07
CA LYS A 401 -25.52 -8.77 -1.13
C LYS A 401 -26.19 -7.73 -0.25
N GLU A 402 -25.54 -6.60 -0.02
CA GLU A 402 -26.01 -5.52 0.84
C GLU A 402 -26.65 -4.42 -0.02
N PRO A 403 -27.98 -4.23 0.00
CA PRO A 403 -28.66 -3.24 -0.85
C PRO A 403 -28.17 -1.80 -0.62
N GLY A 404 -27.75 -1.48 0.61
CA GLY A 404 -27.17 -0.17 0.96
C GLY A 404 -25.83 0.12 0.30
N ALA A 405 -25.07 -0.92 -0.07
CA ALA A 405 -23.76 -0.83 -0.69
C ALA A 405 -23.82 -0.69 -2.22
N LEU A 406 -24.99 -0.85 -2.85
CA LEU A 406 -25.10 -0.69 -4.30
C LEU A 406 -24.57 0.68 -4.75
N PRO A 407 -23.59 0.71 -5.68
CA PRO A 407 -22.98 1.95 -6.13
C PRO A 407 -24.00 2.84 -6.84
N LYS A 408 -24.01 4.13 -6.53
CA LYS A 408 -24.83 5.12 -7.18
C LYS A 408 -24.20 5.61 -8.49
N HIS A 409 -22.90 5.47 -8.61
CA HIS A 409 -22.13 5.83 -9.78
C HIS A 409 -21.02 4.81 -10.03
N ILE A 410 -20.88 4.41 -11.29
CA ILE A 410 -19.80 3.50 -11.76
C ILE A 410 -19.08 4.23 -12.90
N GLU A 411 -17.76 4.36 -12.79
CA GLU A 411 -16.95 4.99 -13.82
C GLU A 411 -15.78 4.07 -14.20
N ILE A 412 -15.61 3.88 -15.51
CA ILE A 412 -14.49 3.10 -16.07
C ILE A 412 -13.34 4.06 -16.35
N LEU A 413 -12.19 3.79 -15.75
CA LEU A 413 -10.94 4.54 -15.97
C LEU A 413 -9.96 3.69 -16.77
N GLU A 414 -9.14 4.34 -17.58
CA GLU A 414 -8.06 3.67 -18.32
C GLU A 414 -7.06 3.01 -17.35
N GLU A 415 -6.73 3.71 -16.24
CA GLU A 415 -5.91 3.20 -15.15
C GLU A 415 -6.38 3.82 -13.84
N LEU A 416 -6.55 3.00 -12.80
CA LEU A 416 -6.81 3.50 -11.45
C LEU A 416 -5.55 4.10 -10.83
N PRO A 417 -5.68 5.19 -10.03
CA PRO A 417 -4.55 5.70 -9.27
C PRO A 417 -4.07 4.64 -8.27
N LYS A 418 -2.76 4.39 -8.26
CA LYS A 418 -2.13 3.36 -7.41
C LYS A 418 -0.93 3.92 -6.66
N THR A 419 -0.74 3.48 -5.44
CA THR A 419 0.46 3.77 -4.65
C THR A 419 1.70 3.10 -5.26
N ALA A 420 2.89 3.44 -4.75
CA ALA A 420 4.14 2.83 -5.19
C ALA A 420 4.19 1.30 -5.02
N VAL A 421 3.42 0.75 -4.08
CA VAL A 421 3.28 -0.68 -3.83
C VAL A 421 2.04 -1.30 -4.48
N GLY A 422 1.39 -0.58 -5.41
CA GLY A 422 0.29 -1.09 -6.21
C GLY A 422 -1.09 -1.05 -5.56
N LYS A 423 -1.29 -0.47 -4.37
CA LYS A 423 -2.64 -0.29 -3.80
C LYS A 423 -3.42 0.77 -4.57
N VAL A 424 -4.72 0.56 -4.77
CA VAL A 424 -5.61 1.61 -5.27
C VAL A 424 -5.57 2.80 -4.31
N PHE A 425 -5.30 3.98 -4.85
CA PHE A 425 -5.16 5.21 -4.07
C PHE A 425 -6.51 5.95 -3.99
N LYS A 426 -7.32 5.54 -3.02
CA LYS A 426 -8.70 6.05 -2.82
C LYS A 426 -8.82 7.57 -2.63
N PRO A 427 -7.84 8.31 -2.05
CA PRO A 427 -7.93 9.77 -1.96
C PRO A 427 -8.15 10.46 -3.31
N ASP A 428 -7.44 10.06 -4.36
CA ASP A 428 -7.63 10.65 -5.70
C ASP A 428 -9.03 10.34 -6.25
N LEU A 429 -9.56 9.15 -5.97
CA LEU A 429 -10.92 8.77 -6.36
C LEU A 429 -11.97 9.63 -5.63
N ARG A 430 -11.76 9.91 -4.33
CA ARG A 430 -12.62 10.81 -3.55
C ARG A 430 -12.60 12.23 -4.10
N MET A 431 -11.41 12.79 -4.37
CA MET A 431 -11.28 14.12 -4.99
C MET A 431 -12.01 14.19 -6.34
N ARG A 432 -11.88 13.13 -7.15
CA ARG A 432 -12.59 13.01 -8.44
C ARG A 432 -14.11 13.00 -8.25
N ALA A 433 -14.63 12.22 -7.29
CA ALA A 433 -16.05 12.14 -6.97
C ALA A 433 -16.60 13.49 -6.46
N ILE A 434 -15.89 14.17 -5.56
CA ILE A 434 -16.27 15.49 -5.06
C ILE A 434 -16.36 16.49 -6.22
N LYS A 435 -15.33 16.54 -7.06
CA LYS A 435 -15.30 17.43 -8.23
C LYS A 435 -16.51 17.19 -9.15
N ARG A 436 -16.80 15.92 -9.47
CA ARG A 436 -17.93 15.55 -10.31
C ARG A 436 -19.26 15.94 -9.68
N VAL A 437 -19.53 15.50 -8.45
CA VAL A 437 -20.83 15.74 -7.78
C VAL A 437 -21.09 17.22 -7.61
N PHE A 438 -20.09 18.01 -7.20
CA PHE A 438 -20.25 19.44 -7.05
C PHE A 438 -20.48 20.15 -8.39
N SER A 439 -19.75 19.77 -9.45
CA SER A 439 -19.97 20.31 -10.79
C SER A 439 -21.37 20.01 -11.29
N GLU A 440 -21.84 18.75 -11.20
CA GLU A 440 -23.19 18.34 -11.59
C GLU A 440 -24.29 19.12 -10.81
N THR A 441 -24.05 19.37 -9.51
CA THR A 441 -24.97 20.10 -8.65
C THR A 441 -25.05 21.59 -9.03
N LEU A 442 -23.93 22.23 -9.27
CA LEU A 442 -23.86 23.62 -9.72
C LEU A 442 -24.48 23.80 -11.11
N ASP A 443 -24.13 22.92 -12.05
CA ASP A 443 -24.66 22.93 -13.43
C ASP A 443 -26.20 22.76 -13.41
N SER A 444 -26.72 21.83 -12.61
CA SER A 444 -28.20 21.59 -12.49
C SER A 444 -28.92 22.75 -11.86
N SER A 445 -28.25 23.57 -11.05
CA SER A 445 -28.77 24.77 -10.43
C SER A 445 -28.69 26.00 -11.34
N GLY A 446 -28.11 25.87 -12.53
CA GLY A 446 -27.96 26.95 -13.50
C GLY A 446 -26.94 28.04 -13.10
N VAL A 447 -26.06 27.74 -12.16
CA VAL A 447 -25.04 28.67 -11.66
C VAL A 447 -23.76 28.51 -12.47
N ASN A 448 -23.20 29.64 -12.93
CA ASN A 448 -21.95 29.68 -13.65
C ASN A 448 -20.76 29.59 -12.68
N ALA A 449 -20.40 28.38 -12.27
CA ALA A 449 -19.32 28.09 -11.38
C ALA A 449 -18.54 26.84 -11.85
N SER A 450 -17.26 26.79 -11.53
CA SER A 450 -16.41 25.62 -11.85
C SER A 450 -15.56 25.20 -10.66
N ILE A 451 -15.40 23.90 -10.48
CA ILE A 451 -14.50 23.33 -9.49
C ILE A 451 -13.08 23.29 -10.09
N THR A 452 -12.19 24.16 -9.62
CA THR A 452 -10.81 24.25 -10.11
C THR A 452 -9.96 23.11 -9.60
N SER A 453 -10.03 22.83 -8.29
CA SER A 453 -9.36 21.70 -7.64
C SER A 453 -10.16 21.23 -6.42
N VAL A 454 -9.81 20.04 -5.94
CA VAL A 454 -10.16 19.55 -4.60
C VAL A 454 -8.86 19.26 -3.89
N ASP A 455 -8.63 19.91 -2.77
CA ASP A 455 -7.36 19.83 -2.05
C ASP A 455 -7.57 19.25 -0.64
N ASP A 456 -6.52 18.67 -0.08
CA ASP A 456 -6.53 18.18 1.30
C ASP A 456 -5.96 19.24 2.24
N ASP A 457 -6.82 19.97 2.93
CA ASP A 457 -6.46 20.99 3.91
C ASP A 457 -6.21 20.35 5.28
N LYS A 458 -5.17 20.82 5.97
CA LYS A 458 -4.73 20.26 7.27
C LYS A 458 -5.80 20.34 8.38
N LYS A 459 -6.72 21.31 8.29
CA LYS A 459 -7.74 21.57 9.32
C LYS A 459 -9.12 21.11 8.88
N LEU A 460 -9.43 21.29 7.60
CA LEU A 460 -10.77 21.09 7.05
C LEU A 460 -10.93 19.72 6.35
N GLY A 461 -9.83 19.02 6.08
CA GLY A 461 -9.85 17.81 5.26
C GLY A 461 -9.98 18.15 3.78
N LEU A 462 -10.76 17.36 3.03
CA LEU A 462 -11.00 17.64 1.61
C LEU A 462 -11.84 18.88 1.43
N VAL A 463 -11.36 19.83 0.63
CA VAL A 463 -11.99 21.14 0.35
C VAL A 463 -12.09 21.36 -1.15
N ALA A 464 -13.25 21.72 -1.66
CA ALA A 464 -13.43 22.07 -3.05
C ALA A 464 -13.11 23.56 -3.29
N ASN A 465 -12.24 23.85 -4.26
CA ASN A 465 -11.92 25.21 -4.68
C ASN A 465 -12.80 25.60 -5.87
N ILE A 466 -13.57 26.70 -5.70
CA ILE A 466 -14.58 27.12 -6.66
C ILE A 466 -14.21 28.46 -7.29
N SER A 467 -14.26 28.53 -8.60
CA SER A 467 -14.22 29.77 -9.38
C SER A 467 -15.63 30.09 -9.86
N SER A 468 -16.17 31.25 -9.46
CA SER A 468 -17.49 31.73 -9.85
C SER A 468 -17.58 33.24 -9.72
N ASN A 469 -18.43 33.86 -10.50
CA ASN A 469 -18.84 35.27 -10.36
C ASN A 469 -20.04 35.49 -9.44
N GLU A 470 -20.70 34.41 -9.01
CA GLU A 470 -21.81 34.44 -8.05
C GLU A 470 -21.31 34.78 -6.65
N ASP A 471 -22.17 35.27 -5.78
CA ASP A 471 -21.86 35.50 -4.37
C ASP A 471 -21.76 34.19 -3.57
N ASP A 472 -21.14 34.27 -2.37
CA ASP A 472 -20.96 33.11 -1.52
C ASP A 472 -22.27 32.55 -0.96
N ASP A 473 -23.29 33.40 -0.77
CA ASP A 473 -24.61 32.99 -0.27
C ASP A 473 -25.28 32.11 -1.31
N THR A 474 -25.22 32.46 -2.59
CA THR A 474 -25.74 31.65 -3.69
C THR A 474 -25.08 30.28 -3.75
N ILE A 475 -23.73 30.23 -3.66
CA ILE A 475 -23.02 28.95 -3.65
C ILE A 475 -23.35 28.14 -2.39
N ASN A 476 -23.47 28.76 -1.22
CA ASN A 476 -23.85 28.11 0.03
C ASN A 476 -25.27 27.54 0.01
N GLN A 477 -26.22 28.19 -0.66
CA GLN A 477 -27.56 27.65 -0.82
C GLN A 477 -27.57 26.34 -1.64
N ILE A 478 -26.59 26.15 -2.54
CA ILE A 478 -26.52 24.98 -3.41
C ILE A 478 -25.67 23.89 -2.77
N LEU A 479 -24.53 24.23 -2.18
CA LEU A 479 -23.54 23.27 -1.69
C LEU A 479 -23.50 23.13 -0.16
N GLY A 480 -24.22 23.99 0.58
CA GLY A 480 -24.11 24.02 2.04
C GLY A 480 -24.64 22.80 2.77
N ASP A 481 -25.48 21.98 2.14
CA ASP A 481 -26.01 20.73 2.69
C ASP A 481 -25.01 19.55 2.54
N PHE A 482 -23.94 19.73 1.77
CA PHE A 482 -22.88 18.73 1.71
C PHE A 482 -21.95 18.82 2.92
N THR A 483 -21.43 17.68 3.36
CA THR A 483 -20.46 17.60 4.46
C THR A 483 -19.05 18.07 4.06
N ILE A 484 -18.77 18.16 2.77
CA ILE A 484 -17.47 18.60 2.22
C ILE A 484 -17.47 20.13 2.10
N PRO A 485 -16.55 20.84 2.76
CA PRO A 485 -16.47 22.30 2.65
C PRO A 485 -15.97 22.74 1.27
N TRP A 486 -16.30 23.97 0.93
CA TRP A 486 -15.78 24.64 -0.24
C TRP A 486 -15.17 26.00 0.11
N GLN A 487 -14.33 26.53 -0.75
CA GLN A 487 -13.74 27.87 -0.65
C GLN A 487 -13.53 28.47 -2.04
N ARG A 488 -13.32 29.79 -2.09
CA ARG A 488 -12.96 30.44 -3.36
C ARG A 488 -11.59 29.99 -3.81
N ALA A 489 -11.46 29.71 -5.10
CA ALA A 489 -10.17 29.46 -5.70
C ALA A 489 -9.26 30.70 -5.56
N SER A 490 -8.05 30.50 -5.10
CA SER A 490 -7.04 31.57 -5.09
C SER A 490 -6.65 31.89 -6.53
N ASN A 491 -6.66 33.17 -6.88
CA ASN A 491 -6.23 33.67 -8.20
C ASN A 491 -4.73 33.42 -8.43
#